data_296a2dc0c23ad4fde7983bacaa2b7f5e
#
_entry.id   296a2dc0c23ad4fde7983bacaa2b7f5e
#
_cell.length_a   1.000
_cell.length_b   1.000
_cell.length_c   1.000
_cell.angle_alpha   90.00
_cell.angle_beta   90.00
_cell.angle_gamma   90.00
#
_symmetry.space_group_name_H-M   'P 1'
#
loop_
_entity.id
_entity.type
_entity.pdbx_description
1 polymer ?
#
loop_
_entity_poly.entity_id
_entity_poly.type
_entity_poly.pdbx_seq_one_letter_code
_entity_poly.pdbx_strand_id
1 'polypeptide(L)'
;MYEYAVTIRRVVDGDTVDVDIDLGFGVVLIKERVRIMGIDTPESRTRDKVEKVFGLAAKDKLKSLLGKTSVLKCQKYDAKGKFGRILGDFITNDNRMVTDVMIESGHCVAYFGGSKQEVEAKHLVNREKLLREGAINMTAYDKAVKLMEGK
;
A
#
# COMPACT_ATOMS: atom_id res chain seq x y z
N MET A 1 -12.41 16.11 8.13
CA MET A 1 -12.12 14.80 7.52
C MET A 1 -13.42 14.02 7.36
N TYR A 2 -13.60 13.43 6.22
CA TYR A 2 -14.80 12.62 5.94
C TYR A 2 -14.49 11.15 6.13
N GLU A 3 -15.41 10.42 6.75
CA GLU A 3 -15.26 9.00 7.04
C GLU A 3 -16.40 8.20 6.40
N TYR A 4 -16.06 7.07 5.78
CA TYR A 4 -17.03 6.21 5.11
C TYR A 4 -16.77 4.75 5.48
N ALA A 5 -17.85 4.03 5.77
CA ALA A 5 -17.78 2.59 5.89
C ALA A 5 -17.51 1.98 4.51
N VAL A 6 -16.56 1.06 4.43
CA VAL A 6 -16.19 0.41 3.17
C VAL A 6 -16.12 -1.09 3.32
N THR A 7 -16.40 -1.78 2.22
CA THR A 7 -16.15 -3.22 2.07
C THR A 7 -14.92 -3.39 1.20
N ILE A 8 -13.94 -4.13 1.69
CA ILE A 8 -12.70 -4.37 0.95
C ILE A 8 -12.97 -5.43 -0.11
N ARG A 9 -12.80 -5.06 -1.37
CA ARG A 9 -12.98 -5.97 -2.51
C ARG A 9 -11.69 -6.67 -2.87
N ARG A 10 -10.60 -5.91 -3.00
CA ARG A 10 -9.34 -6.44 -3.44
C ARG A 10 -8.20 -5.49 -3.08
N VAL A 11 -7.13 -6.02 -2.54
CA VAL A 11 -5.87 -5.28 -2.41
C VAL A 11 -5.11 -5.44 -3.72
N VAL A 12 -4.89 -4.34 -4.43
CA VAL A 12 -4.24 -4.33 -5.75
C VAL A 12 -2.72 -4.28 -5.61
N ASP A 13 -2.23 -3.37 -4.77
CA ASP A 13 -0.82 -3.17 -4.45
C ASP A 13 -0.70 -2.77 -2.98
N GLY A 14 0.50 -2.57 -2.48
CA GLY A 14 0.73 -2.13 -1.11
C GLY A 14 0.17 -0.75 -0.78
N ASP A 15 -0.27 0.01 -1.77
CA ASP A 15 -0.82 1.35 -1.63
C ASP A 15 -2.14 1.56 -2.36
N THR A 16 -2.74 0.51 -2.90
CA THR A 16 -3.96 0.61 -3.73
C THR A 16 -4.94 -0.49 -3.39
N VAL A 17 -6.19 -0.10 -3.11
CA VAL A 17 -7.26 -1.02 -2.70
C VAL A 17 -8.53 -0.70 -3.48
N ASP A 18 -9.21 -1.73 -3.98
CA ASP A 18 -10.54 -1.61 -4.56
C ASP A 18 -11.58 -1.90 -3.50
N VAL A 19 -12.55 -1.01 -3.34
CA VAL A 19 -13.55 -1.06 -2.26
C VAL A 19 -14.94 -0.71 -2.78
N ASP A 20 -15.96 -1.10 -2.01
CA ASP A 20 -17.29 -0.52 -2.11
C ASP A 20 -17.45 0.48 -0.98
N ILE A 21 -17.96 1.67 -1.29
CA ILE A 21 -18.08 2.76 -0.33
C ILE A 21 -19.55 2.98 -0.03
N ASP A 22 -19.93 2.85 1.25
CA ASP A 22 -21.29 3.12 1.71
C ASP A 22 -21.44 4.62 1.98
N LEU A 23 -22.28 5.26 1.20
CA LEU A 23 -22.59 6.70 1.34
C LEU A 23 -23.78 6.95 2.26
N GLY A 24 -24.37 5.92 2.81
CA GLY A 24 -25.60 6.02 3.58
C GLY A 24 -26.83 6.09 2.69
N PHE A 25 -28.02 6.04 3.30
CA PHE A 25 -29.31 6.11 2.60
C PHE A 25 -29.50 5.04 1.53
N GLY A 26 -28.82 3.90 1.66
CA GLY A 26 -28.89 2.83 0.66
C GLY A 26 -28.04 3.06 -0.59
N VAL A 27 -27.21 4.10 -0.61
CA VAL A 27 -26.34 4.43 -1.75
C VAL A 27 -24.95 3.84 -1.52
N VAL A 28 -24.48 3.04 -2.47
CA VAL A 28 -23.15 2.42 -2.41
C VAL A 28 -22.41 2.67 -3.73
N LEU A 29 -21.18 3.21 -3.63
CA LEU A 29 -20.29 3.27 -4.78
C LEU A 29 -19.54 1.94 -4.87
N ILE A 30 -19.67 1.27 -6.00
CA ILE A 30 -19.14 -0.08 -6.20
C ILE A 30 -17.77 -0.02 -6.90
N LYS A 31 -16.83 -0.84 -6.40
CA LYS A 31 -15.51 -1.04 -7.05
C LYS A 31 -14.75 0.25 -7.27
N GLU A 32 -14.74 1.09 -6.26
CA GLU A 32 -13.94 2.32 -6.30
C GLU A 32 -12.49 2.01 -5.96
N ARG A 33 -11.57 2.55 -6.75
CA ARG A 33 -10.15 2.40 -6.50
C ARG A 33 -9.65 3.50 -5.59
N VAL A 34 -9.06 3.11 -4.47
CA VAL A 34 -8.49 4.03 -3.49
C VAL A 34 -6.97 3.91 -3.49
N ARG A 35 -6.29 5.04 -3.70
CA ARG A 35 -4.85 5.18 -3.50
C ARG A 35 -4.63 5.66 -2.07
N ILE A 36 -3.86 4.92 -1.29
CA ILE A 36 -3.52 5.33 0.07
C ILE A 36 -2.57 6.52 -0.02
N MET A 37 -2.96 7.64 0.58
CA MET A 37 -2.21 8.89 0.48
C MET A 37 -1.06 8.94 1.48
N GLY A 38 -0.03 9.67 1.11
CA GLY A 38 1.11 9.94 1.99
C GLY A 38 2.14 8.84 2.04
N ILE A 39 2.04 7.79 1.23
CA ILE A 39 3.02 6.71 1.17
C ILE A 39 3.41 6.37 -0.26
N ASP A 40 4.59 5.79 -0.40
CA ASP A 40 5.05 5.15 -1.62
C ASP A 40 5.53 3.74 -1.29
N THR A 41 5.07 2.76 -2.05
CA THR A 41 5.44 1.36 -1.87
C THR A 41 6.25 0.86 -3.07
N PRO A 42 7.08 -0.20 -2.86
CA PRO A 42 7.73 -0.84 -3.99
C PRO A 42 6.69 -1.39 -4.96
N GLU A 43 7.01 -1.37 -6.25
CA GLU A 43 6.11 -1.85 -7.27
C GLU A 43 5.98 -3.38 -7.22
N SER A 44 4.74 -3.88 -7.25
CA SER A 44 4.48 -5.32 -7.31
C SER A 44 4.39 -5.84 -8.76
N ARG A 45 4.21 -4.93 -9.72
CA ARG A 45 4.13 -5.22 -11.15
C ARG A 45 5.26 -4.49 -11.87
N THR A 46 6.45 -5.10 -11.84
CA THR A 46 7.64 -4.50 -12.42
C THR A 46 8.53 -5.58 -13.01
N ARG A 47 9.38 -5.20 -13.94
CA ARG A 47 10.40 -6.08 -14.51
C ARG A 47 11.59 -6.28 -13.56
N ASP A 48 11.76 -5.38 -12.60
CA ASP A 48 12.76 -5.54 -11.55
C ASP A 48 12.26 -6.61 -10.57
N LYS A 49 12.83 -7.81 -10.69
CA LYS A 49 12.40 -8.97 -9.90
C LYS A 49 12.66 -8.81 -8.41
N VAL A 50 13.71 -8.06 -8.04
CA VAL A 50 14.02 -7.77 -6.63
C VAL A 50 12.99 -6.80 -6.06
N GLU A 51 12.73 -5.69 -6.73
CA GLU A 51 11.69 -4.74 -6.30
C GLU A 51 10.33 -5.43 -6.16
N LYS A 52 10.00 -6.31 -7.09
CA LYS A 52 8.73 -7.06 -7.07
C LYS A 52 8.57 -7.88 -5.79
N VAL A 53 9.62 -8.49 -5.27
CA VAL A 53 9.57 -9.23 -4.01
C VAL A 53 9.12 -8.33 -2.87
N PHE A 54 9.68 -7.13 -2.79
CA PHE A 54 9.30 -6.16 -1.76
C PHE A 54 7.91 -5.56 -2.00
N GLY A 55 7.53 -5.37 -3.26
CA GLY A 55 6.19 -4.92 -3.64
C GLY A 55 5.12 -5.92 -3.24
N LEU A 56 5.35 -7.21 -3.49
CA LEU A 56 4.43 -8.27 -3.07
C LEU A 56 4.37 -8.40 -1.55
N ALA A 57 5.49 -8.22 -0.85
CA ALA A 57 5.51 -8.21 0.61
C ALA A 57 4.68 -7.05 1.17
N ALA A 58 4.78 -5.86 0.59
CA ALA A 58 3.97 -4.71 0.99
C ALA A 58 2.47 -4.97 0.75
N LYS A 59 2.13 -5.57 -0.38
CA LYS A 59 0.76 -5.96 -0.69
C LYS A 59 0.22 -6.96 0.33
N ASP A 60 0.99 -7.97 0.69
CA ASP A 60 0.60 -8.98 1.69
C ASP A 60 0.46 -8.35 3.08
N LYS A 61 1.34 -7.42 3.44
CA LYS A 61 1.23 -6.68 4.70
C LYS A 61 -0.07 -5.91 4.75
N LEU A 62 -0.42 -5.19 3.70
CA LEU A 62 -1.67 -4.44 3.62
C LEU A 62 -2.88 -5.36 3.76
N LYS A 63 -2.88 -6.51 3.09
CA LYS A 63 -3.95 -7.51 3.25
C LYS A 63 -4.10 -7.95 4.70
N SER A 64 -3.00 -8.13 5.42
CA SER A 64 -3.03 -8.56 6.82
C SER A 64 -3.60 -7.49 7.75
N LEU A 65 -3.50 -6.23 7.38
CA LEU A 65 -3.98 -5.10 8.17
C LEU A 65 -5.47 -4.81 7.97
N LEU A 66 -6.03 -5.21 6.83
CA LEU A 66 -7.42 -4.96 6.46
C LEU A 66 -8.24 -6.24 6.59
N GLY A 67 -9.44 -6.12 7.18
CA GLY A 67 -10.41 -7.20 7.18
C GLY A 67 -11.31 -7.14 5.94
N LYS A 68 -12.52 -7.69 6.05
CA LYS A 68 -13.53 -7.56 4.99
C LYS A 68 -14.11 -6.15 4.91
N THR A 69 -14.11 -5.44 6.02
CA THR A 69 -14.64 -4.09 6.14
C THR A 69 -13.61 -3.19 6.83
N SER A 70 -13.70 -1.90 6.57
CA SER A 70 -12.86 -0.91 7.19
C SER A 70 -13.56 0.45 7.17
N VAL A 71 -12.86 1.48 7.62
CA VAL A 71 -13.31 2.87 7.50
C VAL A 71 -12.31 3.59 6.60
N LEU A 72 -12.81 4.20 5.53
CA LEU A 72 -12.03 5.05 4.65
C LEU A 72 -12.07 6.48 5.18
N LYS A 73 -10.91 7.09 5.40
CA LYS A 73 -10.78 8.48 5.84
C LYS A 73 -10.22 9.34 4.72
N CYS A 74 -11.01 10.31 4.29
CA CYS A 74 -10.65 11.26 3.23
C CYS A 74 -10.58 12.67 3.81
N GLN A 75 -9.59 13.46 3.39
CA GLN A 75 -9.43 14.82 3.89
C GLN A 75 -10.43 15.79 3.30
N LYS A 76 -10.91 15.53 2.09
CA LYS A 76 -11.83 16.39 1.36
C LYS A 76 -13.08 15.61 0.98
N TYR A 77 -14.19 16.34 0.81
CA TYR A 77 -15.44 15.79 0.35
C TYR A 77 -15.29 15.06 -0.99
N ASP A 78 -14.55 15.65 -1.93
CA ASP A 78 -14.20 15.05 -3.20
C ASP A 78 -12.71 14.74 -3.18
N ALA A 79 -12.36 13.52 -2.80
CA ALA A 79 -10.98 13.09 -2.60
C ALA A 79 -10.39 12.40 -3.84
N LYS A 80 -11.00 12.58 -5.02
CA LYS A 80 -10.47 12.01 -6.24
C LYS A 80 -9.19 12.72 -6.67
N GLY A 81 -8.14 11.95 -6.86
CA GLY A 81 -6.87 12.44 -7.34
C GLY A 81 -6.82 12.56 -8.85
N LYS A 82 -5.63 12.89 -9.35
CA LYS A 82 -5.32 13.21 -10.74
C LYS A 82 -5.75 12.13 -11.75
N PHE A 83 -5.81 10.87 -11.34
CA PHE A 83 -6.10 9.73 -12.22
C PHE A 83 -7.47 9.09 -11.95
N GLY A 84 -8.40 9.84 -11.38
CA GLY A 84 -9.73 9.34 -11.07
C GLY A 84 -9.78 8.39 -9.87
N ARG A 85 -8.68 8.27 -9.10
CA ARG A 85 -8.62 7.48 -7.89
C ARG A 85 -9.03 8.33 -6.70
N ILE A 86 -9.68 7.69 -5.74
CA ILE A 86 -9.96 8.33 -4.46
C ILE A 86 -8.68 8.29 -3.64
N LEU A 87 -8.33 9.40 -2.99
CA LEU A 87 -7.19 9.49 -2.10
C LEU A 87 -7.65 9.43 -0.66
N GLY A 88 -7.12 8.51 0.13
CA GLY A 88 -7.53 8.37 1.52
C GLY A 88 -6.63 7.43 2.29
N ASP A 89 -7.05 7.13 3.52
CA ASP A 89 -6.38 6.18 4.39
C ASP A 89 -7.43 5.26 5.01
N PHE A 90 -7.00 4.14 5.56
CA PHE A 90 -7.88 3.16 6.17
C PHE A 90 -7.50 2.94 7.63
N ILE A 91 -8.43 2.37 8.38
CA ILE A 91 -8.20 1.93 9.76
C ILE A 91 -7.88 0.44 9.72
N THR A 92 -6.85 0.02 10.45
CA THR A 92 -6.46 -1.38 10.60
C THR A 92 -7.43 -2.14 11.51
N ASN A 93 -7.29 -3.47 11.55
CA ASN A 93 -8.09 -4.33 12.44
C ASN A 93 -7.92 -3.98 13.92
N ASP A 94 -6.76 -3.44 14.31
CA ASP A 94 -6.47 -3.02 15.68
C ASP A 94 -6.62 -1.51 15.88
N ASN A 95 -7.41 -0.88 15.04
CA ASN A 95 -7.84 0.53 15.16
C ASN A 95 -6.70 1.55 15.04
N ARG A 96 -5.71 1.27 14.18
CA ARG A 96 -4.63 2.19 13.84
C ARG A 96 -4.78 2.65 12.39
N MET A 97 -4.08 3.71 12.01
CA MET A 97 -4.05 4.14 10.61
C MET A 97 -3.12 3.25 9.81
N VAL A 98 -3.58 2.80 8.66
CA VAL A 98 -2.80 1.90 7.77
C VAL A 98 -1.46 2.53 7.39
N THR A 99 -1.44 3.83 7.06
CA THR A 99 -0.20 4.52 6.69
C THR A 99 0.85 4.43 7.80
N ASP A 100 0.45 4.62 9.05
CA ASP A 100 1.37 4.56 10.19
C ASP A 100 1.99 3.17 10.33
N VAL A 101 1.17 2.13 10.25
CA VAL A 101 1.66 0.74 10.39
C VAL A 101 2.55 0.36 9.22
N MET A 102 2.20 0.74 8.01
CA MET A 102 3.01 0.45 6.82
C MET A 102 4.38 1.13 6.88
N ILE A 103 4.43 2.37 7.33
CA ILE A 103 5.70 3.10 7.50
C ILE A 103 6.55 2.47 8.61
N GLU A 104 5.97 2.22 9.78
CA GLU A 104 6.68 1.60 10.91
C GLU A 104 7.27 0.24 10.55
N SER A 105 6.54 -0.56 9.79
CA SER A 105 6.98 -1.90 9.40
C SER A 105 8.05 -1.90 8.31
N GLY A 106 8.30 -0.77 7.66
CA GLY A 106 9.28 -0.66 6.58
C GLY A 106 8.77 -1.13 5.21
N HIS A 107 7.48 -1.39 5.08
CA HIS A 107 6.89 -1.80 3.79
C HIS A 107 6.58 -0.63 2.86
N CYS A 108 6.66 0.60 3.34
CA CYS A 108 6.49 1.78 2.53
C CYS A 108 7.35 2.94 3.04
N VAL A 109 7.43 3.98 2.23
CA VAL A 109 8.13 5.23 2.54
C VAL A 109 7.08 6.34 2.62
N ALA A 110 7.20 7.22 3.61
CA ALA A 110 6.38 8.43 3.67
C ALA A 110 6.69 9.30 2.45
N TYR A 111 5.64 9.74 1.74
CA TYR A 111 5.80 10.48 0.50
C TYR A 111 4.85 11.68 0.47
N PHE A 112 5.43 12.88 0.43
CA PHE A 112 4.69 14.14 0.38
C PHE A 112 5.22 15.05 -0.75
N GLY A 113 5.59 14.45 -1.89
CA GLY A 113 6.09 15.20 -3.03
C GLY A 113 7.60 15.43 -3.03
N GLY A 114 8.35 14.62 -2.29
CA GLY A 114 9.81 14.69 -2.30
C GLY A 114 10.45 14.20 -3.60
N SER A 115 11.77 14.29 -3.69
CA SER A 115 12.48 13.84 -4.88
C SER A 115 12.45 12.31 -5.00
N LYS A 116 12.43 11.83 -6.23
CA LYS A 116 12.45 10.41 -6.54
C LYS A 116 13.71 9.72 -5.97
N GLN A 117 14.85 10.42 -5.99
CA GLN A 117 16.11 9.92 -5.47
C GLN A 117 16.06 9.69 -3.96
N GLU A 118 15.47 10.62 -3.21
CA GLU A 118 15.30 10.47 -1.75
C GLU A 118 14.39 9.31 -1.42
N VAL A 119 13.31 9.14 -2.16
CA VAL A 119 12.36 8.03 -1.98
C VAL A 119 13.06 6.70 -2.25
N GLU A 120 13.82 6.59 -3.32
CA GLU A 120 14.56 5.37 -3.65
C GLU A 120 15.58 5.01 -2.57
N ALA A 121 16.31 6.00 -2.05
CA ALA A 121 17.27 5.78 -0.96
C ALA A 121 16.60 5.21 0.29
N LYS A 122 15.43 5.74 0.64
CA LYS A 122 14.65 5.24 1.78
C LYS A 122 14.14 3.83 1.54
N HIS A 123 13.72 3.51 0.33
CA HIS A 123 13.31 2.13 -0.03
C HIS A 123 14.47 1.15 0.15
N LEU A 124 15.68 1.51 -0.25
CA LEU A 124 16.84 0.65 -0.08
C LEU A 124 17.15 0.37 1.40
N VAL A 125 17.04 1.39 2.25
CA VAL A 125 17.18 1.22 3.71
C VAL A 125 16.12 0.27 4.24
N ASN A 126 14.89 0.42 3.80
CA ASN A 126 13.78 -0.45 4.21
C ASN A 126 14.00 -1.90 3.77
N ARG A 127 14.58 -2.13 2.58
CA ARG A 127 14.91 -3.48 2.12
C ARG A 127 15.83 -4.20 3.09
N GLU A 128 16.88 -3.52 3.54
CA GLU A 128 17.82 -4.09 4.51
C GLU A 128 17.13 -4.44 5.83
N LYS A 129 16.27 -3.53 6.32
CA LYS A 129 15.50 -3.75 7.53
C LYS A 129 14.60 -4.99 7.41
N LEU A 130 13.84 -5.10 6.32
CA LEU A 130 12.92 -6.21 6.11
C LEU A 130 13.66 -7.55 5.99
N LEU A 131 14.82 -7.55 5.34
CA LEU A 131 15.66 -8.76 5.24
C LEU A 131 16.18 -9.19 6.60
N ARG A 132 16.66 -8.24 7.42
CA ARG A 132 17.16 -8.54 8.78
C ARG A 132 16.06 -9.06 9.69
N GLU A 133 14.84 -8.56 9.55
CA GLU A 133 13.71 -8.94 10.41
C GLU A 133 13.03 -10.23 9.96
N GLY A 134 13.48 -10.83 8.87
CA GLY A 134 12.89 -12.05 8.33
C GLY A 134 11.50 -11.84 7.73
N ALA A 135 11.18 -10.62 7.33
CA ALA A 135 9.87 -10.27 6.77
C ALA A 135 9.73 -10.63 5.29
N ILE A 136 10.79 -11.09 4.66
CA ILE A 136 10.85 -11.39 3.22
C ILE A 136 11.08 -12.89 3.02
N ASN A 137 10.39 -13.48 2.06
CA ASN A 137 10.63 -14.86 1.63
C ASN A 137 12.00 -14.93 0.97
N MET A 138 12.98 -15.56 1.66
CA MET A 138 14.35 -15.60 1.20
C MET A 138 14.52 -16.43 -0.07
N THR A 139 13.73 -17.48 -0.26
CA THR A 139 13.76 -18.27 -1.49
C THR A 139 13.37 -17.41 -2.70
N ALA A 140 12.30 -16.65 -2.57
CA ALA A 140 11.86 -15.74 -3.63
C ALA A 140 12.88 -14.63 -3.87
N TYR A 141 13.46 -14.08 -2.81
CA TYR A 141 14.47 -13.03 -2.90
C TYR A 141 15.73 -13.52 -3.61
N ASP A 142 16.28 -14.67 -3.19
CA ASP A 142 17.50 -15.24 -3.79
C ASP A 142 17.29 -15.56 -5.26
N LYS A 143 16.13 -16.11 -5.61
CA LYS A 143 15.76 -16.37 -7.00
C LYS A 143 15.71 -15.08 -7.82
N ALA A 144 15.12 -14.01 -7.27
CA ALA A 144 15.02 -12.72 -7.94
C ALA A 144 16.40 -12.10 -8.18
N VAL A 145 17.29 -12.16 -7.19
CA VAL A 145 18.67 -11.66 -7.31
C VAL A 145 19.40 -12.39 -8.44
N LYS A 146 19.30 -13.72 -8.49
CA LYS A 146 19.94 -14.52 -9.55
C LYS A 146 19.42 -14.17 -10.94
N LEU A 147 18.11 -13.96 -11.07
CA LEU A 147 17.50 -13.60 -12.35
C LEU A 147 17.97 -12.22 -12.83
N MET A 148 18.17 -11.27 -11.92
CA MET A 148 18.65 -9.94 -12.28
C MET A 148 20.14 -9.90 -12.57
N GLU A 149 20.94 -10.74 -11.91
CA GLU A 149 22.37 -10.85 -12.17
C GLU A 149 22.67 -11.47 -13.56
N GLY A 150 21.80 -12.35 -14.05
CA GLY A 150 21.93 -12.99 -15.35
C GLY A 150 21.62 -12.07 -16.53
N LYS A 151 21.34 -10.84 -16.27
CA LYS A 151 21.06 -9.81 -17.28
C LYS A 151 22.14 -8.74 -17.23
#